data_fbf6e2101f44369c5861c8b541f6a8b3
#
_entry.id   fbf6e2101f44369c5861c8b541f6a8b3
#
_cell.length_a   1.000
_cell.length_b   1.000
_cell.length_c   1.000
_cell.angle_alpha   90.00
_cell.angle_beta   90.00
_cell.angle_gamma   90.00
#
_symmetry.space_group_name_H-M   'P 1'
#
loop_
_entity.id
_entity.type
_entity.pdbx_description
1 polymer ?
#
loop_
_entity_poly.entity_id
_entity_poly.type
_entity_poly.pdbx_seq_one_letter_code
_entity_poly.pdbx_strand_id
1 'polypeptide(L)'
;MTEHHAPAIRLLCDEMLQRLGRWLRAAGYDTATAAPGMDDRDIAARATAEGRWLVTRDRHLARFRDVRGRVVLLEENAVPALAAELTVRLSIDWLARPLSRCLECNIPLVAARPD
;
A
#
# COMPACT_ATOMS: atom_id res chain seq x y z
N MET A 1 -13.05 -2.18 -24.56
CA MET A 1 -13.82 -2.08 -23.30
C MET A 1 -12.91 -2.30 -22.11
N THR A 2 -12.97 -1.37 -21.19
CA THR A 2 -12.13 -1.46 -20.00
C THR A 2 -12.92 -2.10 -18.88
N GLU A 3 -12.47 -3.24 -18.43
CA GLU A 3 -13.04 -3.84 -17.25
C GLU A 3 -12.32 -3.32 -16.02
N HIS A 4 -13.07 -2.96 -14.99
CA HIS A 4 -12.50 -2.47 -13.75
C HIS A 4 -12.25 -3.65 -12.82
N HIS A 5 -11.04 -4.17 -12.92
CA HIS A 5 -10.59 -5.22 -12.01
C HIS A 5 -9.94 -4.62 -10.77
N ALA A 6 -9.98 -5.34 -9.69
CA ALA A 6 -9.19 -4.97 -8.52
C ALA A 6 -7.72 -4.95 -8.92
N PRO A 7 -6.95 -3.95 -8.47
CA PRO A 7 -5.52 -3.92 -8.76
C PRO A 7 -4.84 -5.21 -8.30
N ALA A 8 -3.94 -5.74 -9.13
CA ALA A 8 -3.28 -7.01 -8.86
C ALA A 8 -2.26 -6.94 -7.74
N ILE A 9 -1.63 -5.78 -7.55
CA ILE A 9 -0.61 -5.64 -6.51
C ILE A 9 -1.24 -5.35 -5.17
N ARG A 10 -0.61 -5.88 -4.13
CA ARG A 10 -0.98 -5.65 -2.74
C ARG A 10 0.18 -4.96 -2.07
N LEU A 11 -0.12 -4.09 -1.10
CA LEU A 11 0.91 -3.24 -0.51
C LEU A 11 0.89 -3.35 1.02
N LEU A 12 2.06 -3.10 1.62
CA LEU A 12 2.22 -2.93 3.05
C LEU A 12 3.01 -1.66 3.27
N CYS A 13 2.39 -0.66 3.87
CA CYS A 13 3.06 0.59 4.22
C CYS A 13 3.58 0.51 5.65
N ASP A 14 4.79 1.03 5.91
CA ASP A 14 5.25 1.10 7.29
C ASP A 14 4.45 2.15 8.06
N GLU A 15 4.64 2.21 9.39
CA GLU A 15 3.77 3.04 10.23
C GLU A 15 3.87 4.53 9.94
N MET A 16 4.99 5.00 9.35
CA MET A 16 5.16 6.40 9.02
C MET A 16 4.42 6.82 7.75
N LEU A 17 3.89 5.86 7.01
CA LEU A 17 3.22 6.11 5.74
C LEU A 17 1.72 5.81 5.80
N GLN A 18 1.09 5.99 6.96
CA GLN A 18 -0.33 5.70 7.12
C GLN A 18 -1.23 6.53 6.21
N ARG A 19 -0.90 7.81 6.01
CA ARG A 19 -1.69 8.67 5.13
C ARG A 19 -1.62 8.19 3.69
N LEU A 20 -0.43 7.82 3.23
CA LEU A 20 -0.27 7.27 1.89
C LEU A 20 -1.07 5.97 1.78
N GLY A 21 -1.05 5.14 2.82
CA GLY A 21 -1.84 3.93 2.85
C GLY A 21 -3.33 4.19 2.68
N ARG A 22 -3.84 5.23 3.33
CA ARG A 22 -5.25 5.61 3.18
C ARG A 22 -5.57 6.06 1.76
N TRP A 23 -4.68 6.81 1.13
CA TRP A 23 -4.84 7.21 -0.25
C TRP A 23 -4.91 5.99 -1.18
N LEU A 24 -4.04 5.01 -0.94
CA LEU A 24 -4.03 3.77 -1.72
C LEU A 24 -5.33 2.99 -1.53
N ARG A 25 -5.83 2.90 -0.31
CA ARG A 25 -7.12 2.28 -0.04
C ARG A 25 -8.25 3.02 -0.73
N ALA A 26 -8.20 4.35 -0.73
CA ALA A 26 -9.20 5.16 -1.42
C ALA A 26 -9.19 4.89 -2.93
N ALA A 27 -8.05 4.57 -3.50
CA ALA A 27 -7.92 4.20 -4.91
C ALA A 27 -8.32 2.75 -5.18
N GLY A 28 -8.54 1.95 -4.14
CA GLY A 28 -8.98 0.56 -4.29
C GLY A 28 -7.89 -0.48 -4.11
N TYR A 29 -6.67 -0.07 -3.73
CA TYR A 29 -5.56 -1.02 -3.53
C TYR A 29 -5.65 -1.68 -2.18
N ASP A 30 -5.45 -3.00 -2.16
CA ASP A 30 -5.33 -3.78 -0.93
C ASP A 30 -4.04 -3.37 -0.23
N THR A 31 -4.17 -2.52 0.80
CA THR A 31 -3.03 -1.90 1.46
C THR A 31 -3.13 -2.11 2.96
N ALA A 32 -2.21 -2.89 3.49
CA ALA A 32 -2.04 -3.03 4.92
C ALA A 32 -1.08 -1.96 5.44
N THR A 33 -1.17 -1.64 6.72
CA THR A 33 -0.22 -0.74 7.37
C THR A 33 0.38 -1.46 8.56
N ALA A 34 1.67 -1.24 8.78
CA ALA A 34 2.35 -1.84 9.92
C ALA A 34 1.86 -1.22 11.22
N ALA A 35 1.68 -2.05 12.24
CA ALA A 35 1.28 -1.57 13.54
C ALA A 35 2.40 -0.74 14.17
N PRO A 36 2.05 0.29 14.99
CA PRO A 36 3.06 1.08 15.67
C PRO A 36 3.97 0.19 16.52
N GLY A 37 5.27 0.43 16.41
CA GLY A 37 6.27 -0.30 17.18
C GLY A 37 6.60 -1.69 16.68
N MET A 38 6.06 -2.08 15.53
CA MET A 38 6.40 -3.37 14.96
C MET A 38 7.86 -3.39 14.51
N ASP A 39 8.58 -4.46 14.85
CA ASP A 39 9.97 -4.64 14.49
C ASP A 39 10.12 -4.74 12.97
N ASP A 40 11.21 -4.16 12.43
CA ASP A 40 11.50 -4.20 11.00
C ASP A 40 11.51 -5.61 10.43
N ARG A 41 12.07 -6.56 11.20
CA ARG A 41 12.09 -7.96 10.77
C ARG A 41 10.69 -8.51 10.60
N ASP A 42 9.79 -8.18 11.50
CA ASP A 42 8.41 -8.65 11.45
C ASP A 42 7.64 -7.99 10.31
N ILE A 43 7.92 -6.71 10.04
CA ILE A 43 7.32 -6.02 8.90
C ILE A 43 7.75 -6.69 7.59
N ALA A 44 9.04 -6.94 7.43
CA ALA A 44 9.56 -7.59 6.23
C ALA A 44 8.99 -9.00 6.06
N ALA A 45 8.90 -9.75 7.15
CA ALA A 45 8.35 -11.10 7.14
C ALA A 45 6.87 -11.09 6.76
N ARG A 46 6.12 -10.11 7.28
CA ARG A 46 4.71 -9.98 6.97
C ARG A 46 4.49 -9.66 5.49
N ALA A 47 5.29 -8.72 4.94
CA ALA A 47 5.19 -8.38 3.53
C ALA A 47 5.39 -9.61 2.65
N THR A 48 6.39 -10.42 2.98
CA THR A 48 6.70 -11.63 2.23
C THR A 48 5.59 -12.67 2.39
N ALA A 49 5.14 -12.91 3.60
CA ALA A 49 4.11 -13.91 3.88
C ALA A 49 2.79 -13.57 3.19
N GLU A 50 2.46 -12.29 3.10
CA GLU A 50 1.20 -11.83 2.50
C GLU A 50 1.33 -11.49 1.02
N GLY A 51 2.51 -11.64 0.44
CA GLY A 51 2.73 -11.32 -0.97
C GLY A 51 2.55 -9.84 -1.29
N ARG A 52 2.93 -8.96 -0.36
CA ARG A 52 2.75 -7.52 -0.51
C ARG A 52 4.04 -6.83 -0.89
N TRP A 53 3.91 -5.76 -1.67
CA TRP A 53 5.02 -4.83 -1.88
C TRP A 53 5.19 -4.00 -0.60
N LEU A 54 6.40 -3.97 -0.08
CA LEU A 54 6.71 -3.13 1.08
C LEU A 54 7.00 -1.71 0.61
N VAL A 55 6.28 -0.74 1.16
CA VAL A 55 6.46 0.68 0.85
C VAL A 55 6.98 1.34 2.11
N THR A 56 8.18 1.90 2.05
CA THR A 56 8.85 2.44 3.22
C THR A 56 9.75 3.61 2.86
N ARG A 57 10.05 4.46 3.85
CA ARG A 57 11.09 5.48 3.76
C ARG A 57 12.34 5.06 4.53
N ASP A 58 12.32 3.91 5.18
CA ASP A 58 13.41 3.44 6.02
C ASP A 58 14.37 2.58 5.20
N ARG A 59 15.58 3.08 5.01
CA ARG A 59 16.61 2.37 4.24
C ARG A 59 17.00 1.04 4.88
N HIS A 60 16.99 0.96 6.20
CA HIS A 60 17.32 -0.26 6.90
C HIS A 60 16.28 -1.35 6.60
N LEU A 61 15.00 -0.99 6.70
CA LEU A 61 13.92 -1.91 6.40
C LEU A 61 13.95 -2.37 4.94
N ALA A 62 14.27 -1.46 4.03
CA ALA A 62 14.32 -1.78 2.60
C ALA A 62 15.44 -2.76 2.23
N ARG A 63 16.43 -2.95 3.10
CA ARG A 63 17.56 -3.83 2.84
C ARG A 63 17.35 -5.27 3.29
N PHE A 64 16.24 -5.56 3.95
CA PHE A 64 15.97 -6.94 4.37
C PHE A 64 15.88 -7.86 3.16
N ARG A 65 16.53 -9.00 3.27
CA ARG A 65 16.59 -9.98 2.18
C ARG A 65 15.19 -10.44 1.77
N ASP A 66 14.29 -10.57 2.75
CA ASP A 66 12.93 -11.05 2.55
C ASP A 66 12.14 -10.21 1.55
N VAL A 67 12.41 -8.90 1.49
CA VAL A 67 11.65 -7.99 0.64
C VAL A 67 12.39 -7.61 -0.64
N ARG A 68 13.52 -8.24 -0.90
CA ARG A 68 14.30 -7.95 -2.10
C ARG A 68 13.45 -8.20 -3.35
N GLY A 69 13.38 -7.19 -4.22
CA GLY A 69 12.56 -7.27 -5.43
C GLY A 69 11.10 -6.90 -5.22
N ARG A 70 10.67 -6.69 -3.97
CA ARG A 70 9.30 -6.29 -3.64
C ARG A 70 9.28 -5.15 -2.64
N VAL A 71 10.23 -4.26 -2.72
CA VAL A 71 10.29 -3.11 -1.83
C VAL A 71 10.41 -1.83 -2.65
N VAL A 72 9.71 -0.80 -2.21
CA VAL A 72 9.85 0.54 -2.77
C VAL A 72 10.31 1.46 -1.65
N LEU A 73 11.50 2.00 -1.80
CA LEU A 73 12.04 2.97 -0.87
C LEU A 73 11.70 4.36 -1.39
N LEU A 74 10.88 5.08 -0.63
CA LEU A 74 10.45 6.43 -0.99
C LEU A 74 11.34 7.46 -0.31
N GLU A 75 11.55 8.60 -0.96
CA GLU A 75 12.41 9.64 -0.44
C GLU A 75 11.67 10.93 -0.09
N GLU A 76 10.48 11.13 -0.65
CA GLU A 76 9.70 12.33 -0.44
C GLU A 76 9.10 12.39 0.97
N ASN A 77 8.56 13.57 1.34
CA ASN A 77 8.01 13.78 2.68
C ASN A 77 6.49 13.99 2.69
N ALA A 78 5.98 14.75 1.74
CA ALA A 78 4.55 15.07 1.70
C ALA A 78 3.78 14.02 0.92
N VAL A 79 2.54 13.74 1.34
CA VAL A 79 1.74 12.68 0.72
C VAL A 79 1.58 12.84 -0.78
N PRO A 80 1.29 14.04 -1.33
CA PRO A 80 1.19 14.16 -2.80
C PRO A 80 2.48 13.79 -3.52
N ALA A 81 3.63 14.16 -2.98
CA ALA A 81 4.92 13.83 -3.57
C ALA A 81 5.23 12.34 -3.43
N LEU A 82 4.89 11.75 -2.28
CA LEU A 82 5.03 10.31 -2.07
C LEU A 82 4.15 9.53 -3.05
N ALA A 83 2.93 10.00 -3.27
CA ALA A 83 2.02 9.37 -4.22
C ALA A 83 2.56 9.42 -5.64
N ALA A 84 3.13 10.56 -6.03
CA ALA A 84 3.74 10.72 -7.36
C ALA A 84 4.94 9.80 -7.52
N GLU A 85 5.78 9.72 -6.49
CA GLU A 85 6.95 8.85 -6.50
C GLU A 85 6.55 7.38 -6.63
N LEU A 86 5.55 6.96 -5.86
CA LEU A 86 5.06 5.60 -5.90
C LEU A 86 4.43 5.27 -7.25
N THR A 87 3.75 6.22 -7.87
CA THR A 87 3.16 6.05 -9.19
C THR A 87 4.24 5.74 -10.22
N VAL A 88 5.37 6.45 -10.16
CA VAL A 88 6.50 6.19 -11.07
C VAL A 88 7.06 4.78 -10.84
N ARG A 89 7.13 4.34 -9.59
CA ARG A 89 7.78 3.08 -9.23
C ARG A 89 6.87 1.86 -9.45
N LEU A 90 5.58 1.98 -9.22
CA LEU A 90 4.65 0.85 -9.26
C LEU A 90 3.48 1.04 -10.23
N SER A 91 3.46 2.13 -10.97
CA SER A 91 2.36 2.41 -11.92
C SER A 91 0.99 2.40 -11.25
N ILE A 92 0.90 3.09 -10.10
CA ILE A 92 -0.36 3.15 -9.36
C ILE A 92 -1.42 3.88 -10.20
N ASP A 93 -2.59 3.29 -10.30
CA ASP A 93 -3.76 3.91 -10.92
C ASP A 93 -4.67 4.41 -9.80
N TRP A 94 -4.61 5.70 -9.53
CA TRP A 94 -5.37 6.30 -8.43
C TRP A 94 -6.88 6.32 -8.67
N LEU A 95 -7.30 5.99 -9.88
CA LEU A 95 -8.70 5.91 -10.26
C LEU A 95 -9.13 4.48 -10.60
N ALA A 96 -8.36 3.49 -10.15
CA ALA A 96 -8.62 2.08 -10.47
C ALA A 96 -9.99 1.63 -9.95
N ARG A 97 -10.20 1.75 -8.64
CA ARG A 97 -11.47 1.38 -8.00
C ARG A 97 -11.73 2.33 -6.83
N PRO A 98 -12.02 3.61 -7.15
CA PRO A 98 -12.14 4.63 -6.09
C PRO A 98 -13.22 4.26 -5.08
N LEU A 99 -12.87 4.43 -3.80
CA LEU A 99 -13.76 4.23 -2.66
C LEU A 99 -14.32 2.81 -2.56
N SER A 100 -13.62 1.83 -3.09
CA SER A 100 -14.05 0.44 -3.02
C SER A 100 -13.57 -0.28 -1.75
N ARG A 101 -12.73 0.38 -0.94
CA ARG A 101 -12.20 -0.18 0.31
C ARG A 101 -12.37 0.78 1.46
N CYS A 102 -12.52 0.23 2.65
CA CYS A 102 -12.53 1.00 3.88
C CYS A 102 -11.15 1.61 4.12
N LEU A 103 -11.09 2.91 4.39
CA LEU A 103 -9.83 3.61 4.60
C LEU A 103 -9.16 3.22 5.91
N GLU A 104 -9.94 2.79 6.89
CA GLU A 104 -9.42 2.45 8.21
C GLU A 104 -8.97 1.00 8.31
N CYS A 105 -9.72 0.07 7.72
CA CYS A 105 -9.46 -1.36 7.89
C CYS A 105 -9.13 -2.11 6.60
N ASN A 106 -9.18 -1.44 5.45
CA ASN A 106 -8.82 -2.03 4.16
C ASN A 106 -9.80 -3.09 3.63
N ILE A 107 -10.88 -3.36 4.32
CA ILE A 107 -11.86 -4.35 3.88
C ILE A 107 -12.58 -3.85 2.62
N PRO A 108 -12.77 -4.71 1.60
CA PRO A 108 -13.55 -4.32 0.44
C PRO A 108 -14.98 -3.94 0.85
N LEU A 109 -15.47 -2.86 0.27
CA LEU A 109 -16.81 -2.36 0.56
C LEU A 109 -17.81 -2.95 -0.43
N VAL A 110 -18.96 -3.33 0.09
CA VAL A 110 -20.05 -3.82 -0.72
C VAL A 110 -21.03 -2.66 -0.91
N ALA A 111 -21.47 -2.46 -2.15
CA ALA A 111 -22.43 -1.40 -2.43
C ALA A 111 -23.70 -1.63 -1.61
N ALA A 112 -24.20 -0.56 -0.97
CA ALA A 112 -25.44 -0.65 -0.24
C ALA A 112 -26.58 -0.93 -1.22
N ARG A 113 -27.42 -1.88 -0.86
CA ARG A 113 -28.59 -2.16 -1.68
C ARG A 113 -29.72 -1.23 -1.29
N PRO A 114 -30.35 -0.57 -2.25
CA PRO A 114 -31.57 0.15 -1.93
C PRO A 114 -32.64 -0.86 -1.54
N ASP A 115 -33.27 -0.61 -0.47
CA ASP A 115 -34.38 -1.45 -0.04
C ASP A 115 -35.67 -1.13 -0.78
#